data_b9cdb8e6a9469d5066131743693440de
#
_entry.id   b9cdb8e6a9469d5066131743693440de
#
_cell.length_a   1.000
_cell.length_b   1.000
_cell.length_c   1.000
_cell.angle_alpha   90.00
_cell.angle_beta   90.00
_cell.angle_gamma   90.00
#
_symmetry.space_group_name_H-M   'P 1'
#
loop_
_entity.id
_entity.type
_entity.pdbx_description
1 polymer ?
#
loop_
_entity_poly.entity_id
_entity_poly.type
_entity_poly.pdbx_seq_one_letter_code
_entity_poly.pdbx_strand_id
1 'polypeptide(L)'
;MESIIEIKDLSFRFQADQEHYDVHNITFHVKRGEWLSIVGHNGSGKSTTVRLIDGLLEAESGEIWIDGDCLTPENVWEKRRKIGMVFQNPDNQFVGATVEDDVAFGLENQGIPLEEMEVRVTEALSLVGMAEFSKKEPARLSGGQKQRVAIAGVVALRPDILILDEATSMLDPEGRLELIKIVQKIRQNHHMTVISITHDLDEVAMSDRVLVMKKGEVESTSAPRELFSRSDLDQIGLDQPFVNQLKQSLRDNGLKLPEHYLTEEELEEALWELF
;
A
#
# COMPACT_ATOMS: atom_id res chain seq x y z
N MET A 1 -14.83 6.48 -13.72
CA MET A 1 -14.31 5.14 -13.35
C MET A 1 -15.12 4.68 -12.16
N GLU A 2 -15.45 3.40 -12.12
CA GLU A 2 -16.25 2.78 -11.08
C GLU A 2 -15.40 2.59 -9.80
N SER A 3 -16.00 2.85 -8.63
CA SER A 3 -15.35 2.59 -7.34
C SER A 3 -15.32 1.09 -7.08
N ILE A 4 -14.18 0.56 -6.65
CA ILE A 4 -14.05 -0.82 -6.19
C ILE A 4 -14.23 -0.92 -4.67
N ILE A 5 -13.90 0.14 -3.94
CA ILE A 5 -14.13 0.27 -2.49
C ILE A 5 -14.85 1.60 -2.25
N GLU A 6 -15.90 1.56 -1.43
CA GLU A 6 -16.55 2.75 -0.89
C GLU A 6 -16.70 2.60 0.62
N ILE A 7 -16.32 3.63 1.34
CA ILE A 7 -16.42 3.70 2.80
C ILE A 7 -17.30 4.89 3.13
N LYS A 8 -18.31 4.67 3.97
CA LYS A 8 -19.32 5.66 4.35
C LYS A 8 -19.47 5.71 5.86
N ASP A 9 -19.14 6.86 6.44
CA ASP A 9 -19.34 7.21 7.85
C ASP A 9 -18.80 6.14 8.83
N LEU A 10 -17.65 5.51 8.47
CA LEU A 10 -17.10 4.36 9.17
C LEU A 10 -16.45 4.78 10.48
N SER A 11 -16.82 4.10 11.57
CA SER A 11 -16.22 4.30 12.90
C SER A 11 -15.92 2.97 13.58
N PHE A 12 -14.82 2.98 14.37
CA PHE A 12 -14.35 1.80 15.09
C PHE A 12 -13.55 2.18 16.34
N ARG A 13 -13.67 1.35 17.38
CA ARG A 13 -12.86 1.36 18.61
C ARG A 13 -12.43 -0.05 18.98
N PHE A 14 -11.19 -0.21 19.44
CA PHE A 14 -10.74 -1.50 19.97
C PHE A 14 -11.39 -1.85 21.31
N GLN A 15 -11.73 -0.86 22.11
CA GLN A 15 -12.38 -1.05 23.39
C GLN A 15 -13.64 -0.18 23.45
N ALA A 16 -14.77 -0.77 23.74
CA ALA A 16 -16.07 -0.09 23.73
C ALA A 16 -16.21 1.03 24.79
N ASP A 17 -15.39 0.97 25.84
CA ASP A 17 -15.34 1.96 26.93
C ASP A 17 -14.32 3.11 26.68
N GLN A 18 -13.58 3.09 25.58
CA GLN A 18 -12.72 4.21 25.19
C GLN A 18 -13.55 5.44 24.81
N GLU A 19 -13.12 6.61 25.28
CA GLU A 19 -13.71 7.90 24.90
C GLU A 19 -13.39 8.29 23.45
N HIS A 20 -12.24 7.82 22.91
CA HIS A 20 -11.75 8.17 21.60
C HIS A 20 -11.91 6.99 20.61
N TYR A 21 -12.28 7.32 19.39
CA TYR A 21 -12.30 6.38 18.28
C TYR A 21 -10.88 6.17 17.71
N ASP A 22 -10.57 4.92 17.32
CA ASP A 22 -9.38 4.59 16.54
C ASP A 22 -9.57 4.97 15.07
N VAL A 23 -10.82 4.86 14.59
CA VAL A 23 -11.29 5.39 13.29
C VAL A 23 -12.64 6.05 13.56
N HIS A 24 -12.81 7.30 13.09
CA HIS A 24 -13.99 8.10 13.39
C HIS A 24 -14.58 8.75 12.14
N ASN A 25 -15.79 8.34 11.79
CA ASN A 25 -16.62 8.93 10.75
C ASN A 25 -15.87 9.15 9.42
N ILE A 26 -15.08 8.17 8.98
CA ILE A 26 -14.32 8.30 7.73
C ILE A 26 -15.20 7.96 6.54
N THR A 27 -15.07 8.77 5.49
CA THR A 27 -15.75 8.56 4.20
C THR A 27 -14.76 8.80 3.08
N PHE A 28 -14.54 7.78 2.23
CA PHE A 28 -13.74 7.88 1.02
C PHE A 28 -14.05 6.72 0.07
N HIS A 29 -13.49 6.78 -1.12
CA HIS A 29 -13.62 5.70 -2.11
C HIS A 29 -12.28 5.41 -2.78
N VAL A 30 -12.12 4.23 -3.35
CA VAL A 30 -10.98 3.82 -4.17
C VAL A 30 -11.51 3.39 -5.54
N LYS A 31 -10.95 3.95 -6.61
CA LYS A 31 -11.34 3.61 -7.98
C LYS A 31 -10.69 2.32 -8.41
N ARG A 32 -11.35 1.56 -9.28
CA ARG A 32 -10.76 0.35 -9.87
C ARG A 32 -9.48 0.67 -10.64
N GLY A 33 -8.41 -0.09 -10.35
CA GLY A 33 -7.09 0.12 -10.95
C GLY A 33 -6.32 1.33 -10.41
N GLU A 34 -6.84 2.04 -9.40
CA GLU A 34 -6.15 3.15 -8.72
C GLU A 34 -5.07 2.62 -7.77
N TRP A 35 -3.99 3.37 -7.62
CA TRP A 35 -3.08 3.24 -6.49
C TRP A 35 -3.35 4.38 -5.50
N LEU A 36 -3.93 4.06 -4.36
CA LEU A 36 -4.17 4.98 -3.24
C LEU A 36 -3.11 4.77 -2.17
N SER A 37 -2.32 5.79 -1.85
CA SER A 37 -1.47 5.80 -0.66
C SER A 37 -2.22 6.38 0.54
N ILE A 38 -2.11 5.73 1.70
CA ILE A 38 -2.64 6.21 2.97
C ILE A 38 -1.47 6.62 3.85
N VAL A 39 -1.40 7.88 4.22
CA VAL A 39 -0.32 8.47 5.01
C VAL A 39 -0.85 9.09 6.30
N GLY A 40 0.02 9.34 7.28
CA GLY A 40 -0.33 9.94 8.56
C GLY A 40 0.54 9.39 9.68
N HIS A 41 0.59 10.06 10.82
CA HIS A 41 1.37 9.61 11.99
C HIS A 41 0.99 8.20 12.45
N ASN A 42 1.89 7.57 13.20
CA ASN A 42 1.58 6.32 13.91
C ASN A 42 0.40 6.55 14.86
N GLY A 43 -0.54 5.60 14.87
CA GLY A 43 -1.78 5.73 15.64
C GLY A 43 -2.86 6.62 15.01
N SER A 44 -2.70 7.07 13.74
CA SER A 44 -3.75 7.85 13.05
C SER A 44 -4.90 7.00 12.48
N GLY A 45 -4.88 5.67 12.64
CA GLY A 45 -5.96 4.78 12.20
C GLY A 45 -5.72 4.08 10.86
N LYS A 46 -4.57 4.26 10.20
CA LYS A 46 -4.28 3.71 8.85
C LYS A 46 -4.44 2.18 8.78
N SER A 47 -3.66 1.44 9.57
CA SER A 47 -3.72 -0.03 9.58
C SER A 47 -5.07 -0.56 10.09
N THR A 48 -5.72 0.16 10.99
CA THR A 48 -7.08 -0.16 11.44
C THR A 48 -8.06 -0.05 10.28
N THR A 49 -7.97 1.00 9.49
CA THR A 49 -8.84 1.23 8.32
C THR A 49 -8.69 0.09 7.28
N VAL A 50 -7.48 -0.30 6.93
CA VAL A 50 -7.31 -1.40 5.95
C VAL A 50 -7.72 -2.76 6.50
N ARG A 51 -7.61 -3.00 7.80
CA ARG A 51 -8.13 -4.22 8.44
C ARG A 51 -9.64 -4.26 8.50
N LEU A 52 -10.31 -3.11 8.61
CA LEU A 52 -11.77 -3.00 8.47
C LEU A 52 -12.19 -3.30 7.03
N ILE A 53 -11.47 -2.77 6.03
CA ILE A 53 -11.72 -3.06 4.60
C ILE A 53 -11.57 -4.55 4.31
N ASP A 54 -10.53 -5.21 4.83
CA ASP A 54 -10.33 -6.66 4.66
C ASP A 54 -11.30 -7.50 5.54
N GLY A 55 -12.12 -6.88 6.36
CA GLY A 55 -13.05 -7.56 7.28
C GLY A 55 -12.34 -8.31 8.42
N LEU A 56 -11.07 -8.03 8.71
CA LEU A 56 -10.35 -8.56 9.89
C LEU A 56 -10.87 -7.92 11.18
N LEU A 57 -11.46 -6.74 11.08
CA LEU A 57 -12.14 -6.03 12.15
C LEU A 57 -13.56 -5.74 11.70
N GLU A 58 -14.51 -5.75 12.64
CA GLU A 58 -15.91 -5.39 12.42
C GLU A 58 -16.12 -3.94 12.83
N ALA A 59 -16.73 -3.14 11.95
CA ALA A 59 -17.00 -1.73 12.21
C ALA A 59 -18.07 -1.56 13.30
N GLU A 60 -17.93 -0.54 14.14
CA GLU A 60 -18.95 -0.17 15.12
C GLU A 60 -20.14 0.52 14.45
N SER A 61 -19.86 1.33 13.40
CA SER A 61 -20.87 2.00 12.59
C SER A 61 -20.34 2.33 11.21
N GLY A 62 -21.23 2.66 10.29
CA GLY A 62 -20.92 2.98 8.90
C GLY A 62 -20.98 1.75 8.00
N GLU A 63 -20.56 1.93 6.74
CA GLU A 63 -20.66 0.89 5.71
C GLU A 63 -19.36 0.81 4.92
N ILE A 64 -18.99 -0.43 4.55
CA ILE A 64 -17.89 -0.73 3.63
C ILE A 64 -18.50 -1.46 2.44
N TRP A 65 -18.26 -0.97 1.24
CA TRP A 65 -18.70 -1.57 -0.01
C TRP A 65 -17.49 -2.03 -0.80
N ILE A 66 -17.51 -3.28 -1.26
CA ILE A 66 -16.43 -3.89 -2.04
C ILE A 66 -17.05 -4.46 -3.31
N ASP A 67 -16.61 -3.91 -4.46
CA ASP A 67 -17.08 -4.32 -5.79
C ASP A 67 -18.63 -4.27 -5.89
N GLY A 68 -19.22 -3.17 -5.40
CA GLY A 68 -20.65 -2.90 -5.46
C GLY A 68 -21.52 -3.56 -4.39
N ASP A 69 -20.96 -4.43 -3.53
CA ASP A 69 -21.69 -5.09 -2.46
C ASP A 69 -21.24 -4.61 -1.08
N CYS A 70 -22.20 -4.37 -0.19
CA CYS A 70 -21.90 -4.03 1.20
C CYS A 70 -21.28 -5.22 1.92
N LEU A 71 -20.18 -4.97 2.64
CA LEU A 71 -19.49 -5.98 3.45
C LEU A 71 -20.35 -6.35 4.66
N THR A 72 -20.65 -7.65 4.81
CA THR A 72 -21.41 -8.20 5.91
C THR A 72 -20.77 -9.48 6.45
N PRO A 73 -21.12 -9.95 7.67
CA PRO A 73 -20.60 -11.21 8.18
C PRO A 73 -20.87 -12.42 7.26
N GLU A 74 -21.95 -12.38 6.47
CA GLU A 74 -22.34 -13.46 5.58
C GLU A 74 -21.48 -13.53 4.32
N ASN A 75 -21.00 -12.36 3.79
CA ASN A 75 -20.25 -12.30 2.53
C ASN A 75 -18.75 -12.01 2.71
N VAL A 76 -18.26 -11.78 3.93
CA VAL A 76 -16.88 -11.38 4.22
C VAL A 76 -15.84 -12.34 3.62
N TRP A 77 -16.10 -13.65 3.66
CA TRP A 77 -15.18 -14.64 3.10
C TRP A 77 -15.10 -14.60 1.56
N GLU A 78 -16.21 -14.26 0.90
CA GLU A 78 -16.22 -14.04 -0.54
C GLU A 78 -15.44 -12.77 -0.90
N LYS A 79 -15.66 -11.68 -0.16
CA LYS A 79 -14.99 -10.39 -0.40
C LYS A 79 -13.50 -10.47 -0.13
N ARG A 80 -13.07 -11.20 0.90
CA ARG A 80 -11.65 -11.45 1.17
C ARG A 80 -10.91 -12.16 0.05
N ARG A 81 -11.57 -12.97 -0.77
CA ARG A 81 -10.94 -13.59 -1.95
C ARG A 81 -10.55 -12.57 -3.00
N LYS A 82 -11.18 -11.38 -3.00
CA LYS A 82 -10.86 -10.27 -3.90
C LYS A 82 -9.75 -9.37 -3.36
N ILE A 83 -9.37 -9.54 -2.10
CA ILE A 83 -8.37 -8.72 -1.41
C ILE A 83 -7.18 -9.58 -1.06
N GLY A 84 -6.00 -9.10 -1.40
CA GLY A 84 -4.74 -9.65 -0.92
C GLY A 84 -4.04 -8.64 -0.02
N MET A 85 -3.57 -9.06 1.15
CA MET A 85 -2.93 -8.18 2.10
C MET A 85 -1.51 -8.65 2.41
N VAL A 86 -0.55 -7.72 2.36
CA VAL A 86 0.85 -7.92 2.73
C VAL A 86 1.14 -7.05 3.94
N PHE A 87 1.61 -7.66 5.03
CA PHE A 87 1.90 -6.96 6.29
C PHE A 87 3.34 -6.47 6.38
N GLN A 88 3.59 -5.58 7.32
CA GLN A 88 4.88 -4.97 7.59
C GLN A 88 5.99 -6.00 7.84
N ASN A 89 5.72 -7.00 8.68
CA ASN A 89 6.69 -8.06 9.00
C ASN A 89 6.35 -9.34 8.24
N PRO A 90 7.13 -9.70 7.21
CA PRO A 90 6.88 -10.91 6.42
C PRO A 90 7.09 -12.21 7.22
N ASP A 91 7.90 -12.21 8.27
CA ASP A 91 8.16 -13.42 9.09
C ASP A 91 6.87 -13.97 9.74
N ASN A 92 5.89 -13.12 9.98
CA ASN A 92 4.60 -13.53 10.57
C ASN A 92 3.62 -14.14 9.54
N GLN A 93 3.99 -14.19 8.26
CA GLN A 93 3.12 -14.65 7.18
C GLN A 93 3.53 -16.02 6.64
N PHE A 94 4.77 -16.45 6.86
CA PHE A 94 5.28 -17.72 6.33
C PHE A 94 4.73 -18.92 7.09
N VAL A 95 4.19 -19.88 6.34
CA VAL A 95 3.69 -21.17 6.84
C VAL A 95 4.29 -22.35 6.07
N GLY A 96 4.78 -22.14 4.85
CA GLY A 96 5.36 -23.14 3.97
C GLY A 96 6.76 -23.60 4.41
N ALA A 97 7.11 -24.85 4.16
CA ALA A 97 8.46 -25.38 4.39
C ALA A 97 9.47 -24.80 3.38
N THR A 98 9.03 -24.60 2.13
CA THR A 98 9.80 -23.95 1.08
C THR A 98 9.05 -22.70 0.59
N VAL A 99 9.75 -21.87 -0.19
CA VAL A 99 9.16 -20.68 -0.83
C VAL A 99 7.98 -21.04 -1.72
N GLU A 100 8.08 -22.10 -2.51
CA GLU A 100 6.97 -22.53 -3.37
C GLU A 100 5.78 -23.06 -2.57
N ASP A 101 6.03 -23.83 -1.49
CA ASP A 101 4.97 -24.30 -0.60
C ASP A 101 4.23 -23.13 0.03
N ASP A 102 4.96 -22.09 0.42
CA ASP A 102 4.37 -20.89 1.02
C ASP A 102 3.48 -20.14 0.03
N VAL A 103 3.95 -19.92 -1.20
CA VAL A 103 3.15 -19.28 -2.25
C VAL A 103 1.95 -20.15 -2.66
N ALA A 104 2.08 -21.49 -2.64
CA ALA A 104 1.00 -22.42 -2.93
C ALA A 104 -0.08 -22.46 -1.85
N PHE A 105 0.25 -22.17 -0.60
CA PHE A 105 -0.65 -22.35 0.56
C PHE A 105 -2.01 -21.67 0.39
N GLY A 106 -2.02 -20.43 -0.10
CA GLY A 106 -3.28 -19.71 -0.34
C GLY A 106 -4.11 -20.32 -1.47
N LEU A 107 -3.46 -20.86 -2.50
CA LEU A 107 -4.11 -21.54 -3.63
C LEU A 107 -4.71 -22.88 -3.20
N GLU A 108 -4.02 -23.63 -2.35
CA GLU A 108 -4.53 -24.87 -1.74
C GLU A 108 -5.80 -24.61 -0.95
N ASN A 109 -5.81 -23.56 -0.12
CA ASN A 109 -6.97 -23.16 0.66
C ASN A 109 -8.18 -22.74 -0.20
N GLN A 110 -7.92 -22.26 -1.42
CA GLN A 110 -8.98 -21.96 -2.40
C GLN A 110 -9.42 -23.19 -3.20
N GLY A 111 -8.76 -24.33 -3.05
CA GLY A 111 -9.07 -25.57 -3.77
C GLY A 111 -8.68 -25.52 -5.24
N ILE A 112 -7.64 -24.76 -5.60
CA ILE A 112 -7.12 -24.67 -6.97
C ILE A 112 -6.49 -26.00 -7.35
N PRO A 113 -6.77 -26.55 -8.57
CA PRO A 113 -6.17 -27.79 -9.04
C PRO A 113 -4.63 -27.70 -9.10
N LEU A 114 -3.94 -28.82 -8.81
CA LEU A 114 -2.47 -28.88 -8.72
C LEU A 114 -1.78 -28.31 -9.97
N GLU A 115 -2.21 -28.70 -11.16
CA GLU A 115 -1.61 -28.25 -12.43
C GLU A 115 -1.70 -26.71 -12.58
N GLU A 116 -2.82 -26.13 -12.21
CA GLU A 116 -3.00 -24.66 -12.24
C GLU A 116 -2.21 -23.97 -11.13
N MET A 117 -2.12 -24.58 -9.96
CA MET A 117 -1.36 -24.08 -8.82
C MET A 117 0.13 -23.98 -9.16
N GLU A 118 0.74 -25.02 -9.74
CA GLU A 118 2.15 -25.04 -10.19
C GLU A 118 2.45 -23.89 -11.16
N VAL A 119 1.54 -23.64 -12.11
CA VAL A 119 1.67 -22.53 -13.07
C VAL A 119 1.62 -21.18 -12.34
N ARG A 120 0.62 -20.96 -11.49
CA ARG A 120 0.45 -19.68 -10.78
C ARG A 120 1.60 -19.38 -9.82
N VAL A 121 2.11 -20.40 -9.11
CA VAL A 121 3.29 -20.28 -8.23
C VAL A 121 4.51 -19.86 -9.04
N THR A 122 4.77 -20.54 -10.17
CA THR A 122 5.91 -20.23 -11.03
C THR A 122 5.82 -18.82 -11.62
N GLU A 123 4.64 -18.41 -12.09
CA GLU A 123 4.40 -17.06 -12.61
C GLU A 123 4.62 -16.00 -11.52
N ALA A 124 4.04 -16.19 -10.32
CA ALA A 124 4.15 -15.25 -9.22
C ALA A 124 5.59 -15.09 -8.74
N LEU A 125 6.33 -16.19 -8.56
CA LEU A 125 7.74 -16.13 -8.16
C LEU A 125 8.61 -15.47 -9.24
N SER A 126 8.31 -15.68 -10.52
CA SER A 126 9.02 -15.03 -11.63
C SER A 126 8.77 -13.52 -11.66
N LEU A 127 7.52 -13.09 -11.40
CA LEU A 127 7.15 -11.66 -11.34
C LEU A 127 7.94 -10.87 -10.30
N VAL A 128 8.21 -11.50 -9.14
CA VAL A 128 8.94 -10.87 -8.04
C VAL A 128 10.45 -11.18 -8.05
N GLY A 129 10.95 -11.90 -9.08
CA GLY A 129 12.38 -12.25 -9.21
C GLY A 129 12.85 -13.29 -8.19
N MET A 130 11.96 -14.19 -7.73
CA MET A 130 12.26 -15.21 -6.71
C MET A 130 12.23 -16.65 -7.22
N ALA A 131 12.15 -16.86 -8.54
CA ALA A 131 12.05 -18.20 -9.13
C ALA A 131 13.20 -19.16 -8.73
N GLU A 132 14.44 -18.66 -8.68
CA GLU A 132 15.62 -19.45 -8.29
C GLU A 132 15.62 -19.86 -6.79
N PHE A 133 14.76 -19.22 -6.00
CA PHE A 133 14.65 -19.44 -4.56
C PHE A 133 13.50 -20.39 -4.20
N SER A 134 12.74 -20.91 -5.17
CA SER A 134 11.50 -21.70 -4.96
C SER A 134 11.66 -22.84 -3.96
N LYS A 135 12.78 -23.55 -4.00
CA LYS A 135 13.09 -24.69 -3.10
C LYS A 135 13.79 -24.30 -1.81
N LYS A 136 14.07 -23.01 -1.58
CA LYS A 136 14.68 -22.56 -0.32
C LYS A 136 13.67 -22.47 0.81
N GLU A 137 14.17 -22.65 2.03
CA GLU A 137 13.42 -22.39 3.25
C GLU A 137 13.25 -20.85 3.42
N PRO A 138 12.04 -20.34 3.69
CA PRO A 138 11.82 -18.90 3.90
C PRO A 138 12.73 -18.27 4.97
N ALA A 139 13.06 -19.01 6.03
CA ALA A 139 13.96 -18.57 7.10
C ALA A 139 15.37 -18.19 6.61
N ARG A 140 15.82 -18.69 5.45
CA ARG A 140 17.15 -18.41 4.87
C ARG A 140 17.16 -17.24 3.89
N LEU A 141 16.05 -16.53 3.75
CA LEU A 141 15.92 -15.39 2.88
C LEU A 141 16.27 -14.09 3.62
N SER A 142 16.79 -13.10 2.88
CA SER A 142 16.89 -11.73 3.40
C SER A 142 15.50 -11.10 3.59
N GLY A 143 15.39 -10.02 4.37
CA GLY A 143 14.12 -9.33 4.60
C GLY A 143 13.44 -8.90 3.29
N GLY A 144 14.18 -8.35 2.33
CA GLY A 144 13.65 -7.98 1.01
C GLY A 144 13.20 -9.18 0.18
N GLN A 145 13.92 -10.30 0.24
CA GLN A 145 13.50 -11.54 -0.41
C GLN A 145 12.22 -12.09 0.21
N LYS A 146 12.12 -12.09 1.53
CA LYS A 146 10.90 -12.48 2.24
C LYS A 146 9.71 -11.64 1.83
N GLN A 147 9.87 -10.31 1.75
CA GLN A 147 8.80 -9.43 1.34
C GLN A 147 8.34 -9.69 -0.10
N ARG A 148 9.27 -9.97 -1.01
CA ARG A 148 8.94 -10.36 -2.39
C ARG A 148 8.16 -11.69 -2.44
N VAL A 149 8.54 -12.66 -1.62
CA VAL A 149 7.79 -13.93 -1.52
C VAL A 149 6.40 -13.72 -0.95
N ALA A 150 6.25 -12.89 0.08
CA ALA A 150 4.94 -12.54 0.62
C ALA A 150 4.02 -11.90 -0.44
N ILE A 151 4.56 -10.99 -1.28
CA ILE A 151 3.83 -10.43 -2.42
C ILE A 151 3.49 -11.53 -3.45
N ALA A 152 4.42 -12.44 -3.76
CA ALA A 152 4.15 -13.54 -4.68
C ALA A 152 2.99 -14.41 -4.20
N GLY A 153 2.94 -14.76 -2.90
CA GLY A 153 1.85 -15.53 -2.31
C GLY A 153 0.49 -14.86 -2.47
N VAL A 154 0.45 -13.54 -2.32
CA VAL A 154 -0.77 -12.76 -2.54
C VAL A 154 -1.14 -12.68 -4.02
N VAL A 155 -0.19 -12.35 -4.90
CA VAL A 155 -0.43 -12.17 -6.34
C VAL A 155 -0.83 -13.48 -7.03
N ALA A 156 -0.32 -14.63 -6.57
CA ALA A 156 -0.70 -15.95 -7.07
C ALA A 156 -2.22 -16.20 -6.95
N LEU A 157 -2.88 -15.62 -5.95
CA LEU A 157 -4.32 -15.69 -5.75
C LEU A 157 -5.12 -14.86 -6.77
N ARG A 158 -4.45 -13.95 -7.50
CA ARG A 158 -5.03 -13.02 -8.49
C ARG A 158 -6.15 -12.14 -7.89
N PRO A 159 -5.88 -11.43 -6.78
CA PRO A 159 -6.88 -10.56 -6.18
C PRO A 159 -7.15 -9.32 -7.06
N ASP A 160 -8.33 -8.72 -6.88
CA ASP A 160 -8.68 -7.43 -7.51
C ASP A 160 -8.01 -6.25 -6.80
N ILE A 161 -7.74 -6.40 -5.50
CA ILE A 161 -7.22 -5.37 -4.59
C ILE A 161 -6.00 -5.91 -3.86
N LEU A 162 -4.90 -5.16 -3.90
CA LEU A 162 -3.68 -5.42 -3.14
C LEU A 162 -3.53 -4.36 -2.05
N ILE A 163 -3.46 -4.78 -0.80
CA ILE A 163 -3.20 -3.91 0.34
C ILE A 163 -1.77 -4.16 0.83
N LEU A 164 -0.98 -3.10 0.95
CA LEU A 164 0.38 -3.09 1.47
C LEU A 164 0.38 -2.32 2.80
N ASP A 165 0.44 -3.00 3.93
CA ASP A 165 0.50 -2.37 5.26
C ASP A 165 1.97 -2.20 5.68
N GLU A 166 2.57 -1.05 5.34
CA GLU A 166 3.98 -0.71 5.57
C GLU A 166 4.97 -1.78 5.03
N ALA A 167 4.62 -2.43 3.92
CA ALA A 167 5.35 -3.56 3.37
C ALA A 167 6.80 -3.24 2.95
N THR A 168 7.14 -1.97 2.77
CA THR A 168 8.48 -1.50 2.36
C THR A 168 9.34 -1.04 3.53
N SER A 169 8.77 -0.87 4.74
CA SER A 169 9.42 -0.18 5.87
C SER A 169 10.66 -0.87 6.41
N MET A 170 10.76 -2.20 6.26
CA MET A 170 11.90 -3.01 6.75
C MET A 170 13.00 -3.21 5.70
N LEU A 171 12.88 -2.57 4.53
CA LEU A 171 13.82 -2.72 3.43
C LEU A 171 14.83 -1.58 3.41
N ASP A 172 16.03 -1.87 2.89
CA ASP A 172 16.99 -0.85 2.51
C ASP A 172 16.45 -0.02 1.32
N PRO A 173 17.00 1.17 1.04
CA PRO A 173 16.48 2.05 -0.01
C PRO A 173 16.41 1.39 -1.38
N GLU A 174 17.41 0.60 -1.76
CA GLU A 174 17.45 -0.08 -3.07
C GLU A 174 16.36 -1.17 -3.16
N GLY A 175 16.26 -2.03 -2.13
CA GLY A 175 15.23 -3.07 -2.06
C GLY A 175 13.81 -2.51 -2.04
N ARG A 176 13.62 -1.33 -1.44
CA ARG A 176 12.35 -0.60 -1.42
C ARG A 176 11.94 -0.14 -2.82
N LEU A 177 12.84 0.55 -3.53
CA LEU A 177 12.59 1.00 -4.90
C LEU A 177 12.30 -0.16 -5.85
N GLU A 178 13.03 -1.28 -5.70
CA GLU A 178 12.76 -2.48 -6.49
C GLU A 178 11.36 -3.05 -6.20
N LEU A 179 10.96 -3.11 -4.92
CA LEU A 179 9.64 -3.61 -4.54
C LEU A 179 8.52 -2.73 -5.11
N ILE A 180 8.64 -1.41 -5.01
CA ILE A 180 7.70 -0.44 -5.56
C ILE A 180 7.53 -0.65 -7.07
N LYS A 181 8.65 -0.82 -7.82
CA LYS A 181 8.63 -1.11 -9.27
C LYS A 181 7.93 -2.45 -9.59
N ILE A 182 8.14 -3.48 -8.76
CA ILE A 182 7.46 -4.76 -8.89
C ILE A 182 5.94 -4.57 -8.73
N VAL A 183 5.50 -3.88 -7.67
CA VAL A 183 4.09 -3.58 -7.42
C VAL A 183 3.47 -2.80 -8.57
N GLN A 184 4.17 -1.78 -9.08
CA GLN A 184 3.71 -1.00 -10.23
C GLN A 184 3.53 -1.88 -11.49
N LYS A 185 4.48 -2.77 -11.76
CA LYS A 185 4.40 -3.71 -12.88
C LYS A 185 3.23 -4.69 -12.72
N ILE A 186 3.02 -5.22 -11.51
CA ILE A 186 1.90 -6.11 -11.19
C ILE A 186 0.58 -5.38 -11.41
N ARG A 187 0.44 -4.15 -10.88
CA ARG A 187 -0.75 -3.32 -11.06
C ARG A 187 -1.07 -3.11 -12.53
N GLN A 188 -0.09 -2.74 -13.35
CA GLN A 188 -0.28 -2.48 -14.79
C GLN A 188 -0.67 -3.74 -15.56
N ASN A 189 -0.03 -4.87 -15.29
CA ASN A 189 -0.26 -6.12 -16.01
C ASN A 189 -1.60 -6.77 -15.67
N HIS A 190 -2.08 -6.61 -14.45
CA HIS A 190 -3.29 -7.27 -13.93
C HIS A 190 -4.45 -6.30 -13.67
N HIS A 191 -4.30 -5.00 -13.98
CA HIS A 191 -5.28 -3.95 -13.68
C HIS A 191 -5.71 -3.94 -12.20
N MET A 192 -4.79 -4.31 -11.32
CA MET A 192 -5.03 -4.44 -9.89
C MET A 192 -5.17 -3.08 -9.22
N THR A 193 -6.08 -2.95 -8.28
CA THR A 193 -6.18 -1.78 -7.40
C THR A 193 -5.18 -1.94 -6.26
N VAL A 194 -4.44 -0.89 -5.92
CA VAL A 194 -3.43 -0.91 -4.84
C VAL A 194 -3.81 0.09 -3.75
N ILE A 195 -3.77 -0.36 -2.51
CA ILE A 195 -3.81 0.52 -1.33
C ILE A 195 -2.50 0.30 -0.58
N SER A 196 -1.72 1.36 -0.38
CA SER A 196 -0.48 1.26 0.39
C SER A 196 -0.50 2.20 1.60
N ILE A 197 -0.19 1.66 2.76
CA ILE A 197 0.15 2.45 3.95
C ILE A 197 1.65 2.61 3.93
N THR A 198 2.11 3.86 3.89
CA THR A 198 3.54 4.13 3.78
C THR A 198 3.91 5.50 4.39
N HIS A 199 5.18 5.64 4.78
CA HIS A 199 5.83 6.90 5.11
C HIS A 199 6.90 7.25 4.07
N ASP A 200 7.08 6.39 3.06
CA ASP A 200 8.08 6.54 2.03
C ASP A 200 7.59 7.47 0.91
N LEU A 201 8.36 8.53 0.64
CA LEU A 201 7.98 9.55 -0.34
C LEU A 201 8.04 9.04 -1.78
N ASP A 202 8.94 8.09 -2.08
CA ASP A 202 9.03 7.49 -3.42
C ASP A 202 7.80 6.63 -3.70
N GLU A 203 7.34 5.87 -2.69
CA GLU A 203 6.11 5.09 -2.79
C GLU A 203 4.88 6.01 -2.95
N VAL A 204 4.80 7.09 -2.15
CA VAL A 204 3.75 8.11 -2.29
C VAL A 204 3.77 8.73 -3.68
N ALA A 205 4.95 9.07 -4.22
CA ALA A 205 5.09 9.68 -5.55
C ALA A 205 4.59 8.77 -6.68
N MET A 206 4.62 7.44 -6.50
CA MET A 206 4.15 6.47 -7.49
C MET A 206 2.64 6.23 -7.44
N SER A 207 1.96 6.73 -6.43
CA SER A 207 0.50 6.60 -6.30
C SER A 207 -0.25 7.63 -7.16
N ASP A 208 -1.51 7.32 -7.47
CA ASP A 208 -2.38 8.26 -8.20
C ASP A 208 -2.98 9.29 -7.26
N ARG A 209 -3.21 8.90 -6.00
CA ARG A 209 -3.86 9.73 -4.99
C ARG A 209 -3.38 9.36 -3.60
N VAL A 210 -3.38 10.36 -2.71
CA VAL A 210 -2.96 10.22 -1.31
C VAL A 210 -4.11 10.61 -0.40
N LEU A 211 -4.40 9.76 0.56
CA LEU A 211 -5.33 9.99 1.66
C LEU A 211 -4.51 10.26 2.92
N VAL A 212 -4.68 11.42 3.53
CA VAL A 212 -4.03 11.78 4.79
C VAL A 212 -4.96 11.46 5.94
N MET A 213 -4.50 10.62 6.87
CA MET A 213 -5.23 10.31 8.10
C MET A 213 -4.59 10.99 9.30
N LYS A 214 -5.43 11.58 10.16
CA LYS A 214 -5.03 12.27 11.39
C LYS A 214 -6.03 11.99 12.50
N LYS A 215 -5.57 11.41 13.61
CA LYS A 215 -6.40 11.13 14.81
C LYS A 215 -7.68 10.35 14.51
N GLY A 216 -7.61 9.34 13.65
CA GLY A 216 -8.74 8.50 13.28
C GLY A 216 -9.65 9.07 12.20
N GLU A 217 -9.39 10.26 11.67
CA GLU A 217 -10.20 10.93 10.66
C GLU A 217 -9.44 11.12 9.36
N VAL A 218 -10.17 11.30 8.25
CA VAL A 218 -9.59 11.73 6.97
C VAL A 218 -9.38 13.24 7.02
N GLU A 219 -8.12 13.66 7.06
CA GLU A 219 -7.77 15.09 7.03
C GLU A 219 -7.90 15.69 5.65
N SER A 220 -7.34 15.02 4.65
CA SER A 220 -7.36 15.48 3.26
C SER A 220 -7.14 14.33 2.27
N THR A 221 -7.48 14.61 1.01
CA THR A 221 -7.19 13.72 -0.12
C THR A 221 -6.72 14.57 -1.30
N SER A 222 -5.56 14.24 -1.88
CA SER A 222 -4.94 15.02 -2.96
C SER A 222 -4.11 14.14 -3.89
N ALA A 223 -3.64 14.71 -5.00
CA ALA A 223 -2.56 14.09 -5.77
C ALA A 223 -1.22 14.23 -5.02
N PRO A 224 -0.24 13.32 -5.24
CA PRO A 224 1.08 13.40 -4.61
C PRO A 224 1.74 14.77 -4.77
N ARG A 225 1.67 15.37 -5.96
CA ARG A 225 2.25 16.68 -6.26
C ARG A 225 1.67 17.81 -5.39
N GLU A 226 0.36 17.77 -5.13
CA GLU A 226 -0.32 18.72 -4.25
C GLU A 226 0.10 18.51 -2.80
N LEU A 227 0.16 17.25 -2.36
CA LEU A 227 0.64 16.90 -1.03
C LEU A 227 2.06 17.43 -0.79
N PHE A 228 3.00 17.16 -1.71
CA PHE A 228 4.40 17.57 -1.58
C PHE A 228 4.62 19.09 -1.67
N SER A 229 3.62 19.83 -2.13
CA SER A 229 3.62 21.29 -2.09
C SER A 229 3.26 21.88 -0.72
N ARG A 230 2.79 21.06 0.23
CA ARG A 230 2.44 21.48 1.58
C ARG A 230 3.71 21.81 2.39
N SER A 231 3.62 22.81 3.26
CA SER A 231 4.69 23.20 4.19
C SER A 231 4.64 22.47 5.53
N ASP A 232 3.55 21.72 5.79
CA ASP A 232 3.25 21.06 7.07
C ASP A 232 3.30 19.54 7.00
N LEU A 233 4.13 18.98 6.08
CA LEU A 233 4.29 17.53 5.89
C LEU A 233 4.74 16.81 7.18
N ASP A 234 5.59 17.45 7.98
CA ASP A 234 6.01 16.97 9.29
C ASP A 234 4.84 16.76 10.26
N GLN A 235 3.81 17.63 10.19
CA GLN A 235 2.62 17.53 11.03
C GLN A 235 1.67 16.38 10.65
N ILE A 236 1.91 15.76 9.51
CA ILE A 236 1.19 14.57 9.03
C ILE A 236 2.07 13.31 8.99
N GLY A 237 3.30 13.40 9.54
CA GLY A 237 4.21 12.27 9.67
C GLY A 237 4.96 11.91 8.40
N LEU A 238 5.15 12.86 7.50
CA LEU A 238 5.98 12.72 6.31
C LEU A 238 7.19 13.66 6.39
N ASP A 239 8.32 13.19 5.89
CA ASP A 239 9.49 14.04 5.68
C ASP A 239 9.27 15.01 4.51
N GLN A 240 10.07 16.07 4.46
CA GLN A 240 10.11 16.94 3.30
C GLN A 240 10.88 16.26 2.15
N PRO A 241 10.32 16.20 0.93
CA PRO A 241 11.05 15.72 -0.23
C PRO A 241 12.42 16.41 -0.37
N PHE A 242 13.45 15.65 -0.71
CA PHE A 242 14.81 16.19 -0.87
C PHE A 242 14.83 17.39 -1.83
N VAL A 243 14.10 17.30 -2.93
CA VAL A 243 13.95 18.39 -3.92
C VAL A 243 13.40 19.66 -3.28
N ASN A 244 12.44 19.57 -2.35
CA ASN A 244 11.91 20.73 -1.65
C ASN A 244 12.95 21.37 -0.73
N GLN A 245 13.72 20.54 -0.02
CA GLN A 245 14.80 21.02 0.85
C GLN A 245 15.90 21.72 0.03
N LEU A 246 16.33 21.09 -1.09
CA LEU A 246 17.31 21.66 -2.00
C LEU A 246 16.79 22.96 -2.63
N LYS A 247 15.57 22.98 -3.14
CA LYS A 247 14.93 24.17 -3.71
C LYS A 247 14.87 25.32 -2.71
N GLN A 248 14.50 25.03 -1.45
CA GLN A 248 14.47 26.06 -0.40
C GLN A 248 15.86 26.62 -0.12
N SER A 249 16.88 25.77 -0.01
CA SER A 249 18.26 26.18 0.18
C SER A 249 18.77 27.06 -0.99
N LEU A 250 18.44 26.73 -2.24
CA LEU A 250 18.79 27.50 -3.43
C LEU A 250 18.11 28.88 -3.44
N ARG A 251 16.82 28.94 -3.05
CA ARG A 251 16.08 30.21 -2.92
C ARG A 251 16.65 31.11 -1.83
N ASP A 252 17.04 30.53 -0.69
CA ASP A 252 17.69 31.27 0.41
C ASP A 252 19.05 31.86 -0.02
N ASN A 253 19.69 31.26 -1.00
CA ASN A 253 20.90 31.76 -1.65
C ASN A 253 20.65 32.68 -2.86
N GLY A 254 19.40 33.10 -3.08
CA GLY A 254 19.05 34.15 -4.04
C GLY A 254 18.61 33.66 -5.43
N LEU A 255 18.50 32.34 -5.66
CA LEU A 255 17.99 31.82 -6.92
C LEU A 255 16.43 31.95 -6.96
N LYS A 256 15.93 32.36 -8.13
CA LYS A 256 14.47 32.50 -8.35
C LYS A 256 13.91 31.19 -8.89
N LEU A 257 13.42 30.34 -8.00
CA LEU A 257 12.76 29.06 -8.35
C LEU A 257 11.27 29.10 -8.04
N PRO A 258 10.43 28.31 -8.77
CA PRO A 258 8.99 28.23 -8.54
C PRO A 258 8.63 27.81 -7.11
N GLU A 259 7.46 28.21 -6.63
CA GLU A 259 7.01 27.86 -5.26
C GLU A 259 6.44 26.44 -5.17
N HIS A 260 5.74 25.98 -6.23
CA HIS A 260 5.16 24.65 -6.27
C HIS A 260 6.20 23.54 -6.24
N TYR A 261 5.78 22.31 -5.91
CA TYR A 261 6.65 21.14 -5.96
C TYR A 261 7.18 20.89 -7.39
N LEU A 262 8.46 20.58 -7.47
CA LEU A 262 9.15 20.14 -8.69
C LEU A 262 9.67 18.72 -8.49
N THR A 263 9.71 17.91 -9.55
CA THR A 263 10.48 16.67 -9.54
C THR A 263 11.98 16.99 -9.62
N GLU A 264 12.85 15.99 -9.48
CA GLU A 264 14.30 16.19 -9.64
C GLU A 264 14.64 16.70 -11.05
N GLU A 265 14.02 16.08 -12.08
CA GLU A 265 14.19 16.49 -13.47
C GLU A 265 13.70 17.92 -13.71
N GLU A 266 12.52 18.28 -13.21
CA GLU A 266 11.97 19.63 -13.33
C GLU A 266 12.84 20.67 -12.61
N LEU A 267 13.46 20.32 -11.47
CA LEU A 267 14.38 21.21 -10.78
C LEU A 267 15.68 21.36 -11.56
N GLU A 268 16.21 20.27 -12.13
CA GLU A 268 17.39 20.32 -13.00
C GLU A 268 17.14 21.20 -14.22
N GLU A 269 16.02 21.02 -14.92
CA GLU A 269 15.64 21.87 -16.06
C GLU A 269 15.53 23.35 -15.65
N ALA A 270 14.86 23.66 -14.55
CA ALA A 270 14.73 25.01 -14.05
C ALA A 270 16.07 25.64 -13.67
N LEU A 271 17.06 24.86 -13.21
CA LEU A 271 18.42 25.34 -12.95
C LEU A 271 19.18 25.62 -14.24
N TRP A 272 19.04 24.77 -15.27
CA TRP A 272 19.67 25.01 -16.57
C TRP A 272 19.15 26.26 -17.28
N GLU A 273 17.89 26.62 -17.05
CA GLU A 273 17.32 27.88 -17.60
C GLU A 273 17.85 29.15 -16.91
N LEU A 274 18.46 29.04 -15.74
CA LEU A 274 19.01 30.19 -14.99
C LEU A 274 20.48 30.49 -15.33
N PHE A 275 21.15 29.61 -16.04
CA PHE A 275 22.54 29.71 -16.45
C PHE A 275 22.70 29.74 -17.97
#